data_ed4519acc0294c5c583493ce8efe0146
#
_entry.id   ed4519acc0294c5c583493ce8efe0146
#
_cell.length_a   1.000
_cell.length_b   1.000
_cell.length_c   1.000
_cell.angle_alpha   90.00
_cell.angle_beta   90.00
_cell.angle_gamma   90.00
#
_symmetry.space_group_name_H-M   'P 1'
#
loop_
_entity.id
_entity.type
_entity.pdbx_description
1 polymer ?
#
loop_
_entity_poly.entity_id
_entity_poly.type
_entity_poly.pdbx_seq_one_letter_code
_entity_poly.pdbx_strand_id
1 'polypeptide(L)'
;MQVGTESSGTVYIHSASISRSVFEQFYLELGKVFSQCFDSINQAHLALSAPQLAYPALKSISTKEGNWDGAGGVKFGLVNEIIRLTNVIVASEKGWETIPFDTAVKREVLNEDEEMESLSSLVFFTAISKVAPKDLKNSFLEMAGALRNWELTSLDSMEFMNGLPILTKKEPIGKKVKESSIVS
;
A
#
# COMPACT_ATOMS: atom_id res chain seq x y z
N MET A 1 -2.69 -4.94 -4.64
CA MET A 1 -3.44 -4.65 -3.40
C MET A 1 -4.74 -3.95 -3.78
N GLN A 2 -5.85 -4.37 -3.22
CA GLN A 2 -7.14 -3.70 -3.41
C GLN A 2 -7.39 -2.80 -2.20
N VAL A 3 -7.57 -1.53 -2.45
CA VAL A 3 -8.03 -0.54 -1.46
C VAL A 3 -9.30 0.06 -2.03
N GLY A 4 -10.35 0.16 -1.25
CA GLY A 4 -11.57 0.76 -1.74
C GLY A 4 -12.49 1.04 -0.57
N THR A 5 -13.05 2.23 -0.57
CA THR A 5 -14.18 2.60 0.27
C THR A 5 -15.46 2.58 -0.55
N GLU A 6 -16.59 2.42 0.11
CA GLU A 6 -17.93 2.46 -0.51
C GLU A 6 -18.21 3.76 -1.28
N SER A 7 -17.36 4.77 -1.16
CA SER A 7 -17.57 6.10 -1.75
C SER A 7 -16.89 6.34 -3.10
N SER A 8 -15.84 5.60 -3.44
CA SER A 8 -15.02 5.87 -4.65
C SER A 8 -14.96 4.72 -5.66
N GLY A 9 -15.67 3.64 -5.41
CA GLY A 9 -15.55 2.42 -6.21
C GLY A 9 -14.29 1.62 -5.87
N THR A 10 -14.07 0.51 -6.55
CA THR A 10 -12.91 -0.35 -6.32
C THR A 10 -11.65 0.30 -6.92
N VAL A 11 -10.65 0.47 -6.07
CA VAL A 11 -9.33 0.97 -6.44
C VAL A 11 -8.30 -0.12 -6.20
N TYR A 12 -7.42 -0.36 -7.17
CA TYR A 12 -6.31 -1.29 -7.02
C TYR A 12 -4.99 -0.53 -6.94
N ILE A 13 -4.08 -1.00 -6.10
CA ILE A 13 -2.73 -0.45 -6.01
C ILE A 13 -1.75 -1.51 -6.48
N HIS A 14 -0.94 -1.14 -7.45
CA HIS A 14 0.11 -1.98 -8.01
C HIS A 14 1.47 -1.30 -7.77
N SER A 15 2.39 -2.01 -7.12
CA SER A 15 3.74 -1.49 -6.83
C SER A 15 4.82 -2.45 -7.30
N ALA A 16 5.80 -1.91 -8.00
CA ALA A 16 7.02 -2.64 -8.32
C ALA A 16 7.95 -2.69 -7.11
N SER A 17 8.84 -3.66 -7.10
CA SER A 17 9.81 -3.84 -6.01
C SER A 17 10.94 -2.81 -6.10
N ILE A 18 11.36 -2.25 -4.96
CA ILE A 18 12.54 -1.35 -4.90
C ILE A 18 13.80 -2.04 -5.41
N SER A 19 14.72 -1.24 -5.95
CA SER A 19 15.99 -1.73 -6.44
C SER A 19 16.89 -2.25 -5.31
N ARG A 20 17.88 -3.06 -5.67
CA ARG A 20 18.86 -3.58 -4.70
C ARG A 20 19.63 -2.47 -4.02
N SER A 21 20.04 -1.44 -4.76
CA SER A 21 20.79 -0.31 -4.20
C SER A 21 20.01 0.47 -3.15
N VAL A 22 18.71 0.71 -3.40
CA VAL A 22 17.84 1.36 -2.41
C VAL A 22 17.64 0.47 -1.18
N PHE A 23 17.45 -0.84 -1.39
CA PHE A 23 17.37 -1.77 -0.28
C PHE A 23 18.64 -1.78 0.58
N GLU A 24 19.82 -1.85 -0.04
CA GLU A 24 21.10 -1.85 0.69
C GLU A 24 21.31 -0.55 1.47
N GLN A 25 20.83 0.58 0.95
CA GLN A 25 20.92 1.88 1.64
C GLN A 25 20.04 1.94 2.89
N PHE A 26 18.85 1.34 2.85
CA PHE A 26 17.85 1.40 3.94
C PHE A 26 17.60 0.05 4.63
N TYR A 27 18.57 -0.84 4.54
CA TYR A 27 18.48 -2.19 5.11
C TYR A 27 18.19 -2.20 6.60
N LEU A 28 18.84 -1.32 7.37
CA LEU A 28 18.67 -1.28 8.84
C LEU A 28 17.27 -0.83 9.23
N GLU A 29 16.75 0.20 8.59
CA GLU A 29 15.41 0.73 8.85
C GLU A 29 14.33 -0.30 8.49
N LEU A 30 14.45 -0.91 7.31
CA LEU A 30 13.54 -1.97 6.89
C LEU A 30 13.63 -3.20 7.81
N GLY A 31 14.81 -3.55 8.28
CA GLY A 31 15.03 -4.62 9.26
C GLY A 31 14.35 -4.36 10.59
N LYS A 32 14.43 -3.13 11.10
CA LYS A 32 13.74 -2.72 12.34
C LYS A 32 12.22 -2.72 12.18
N VAL A 33 11.71 -2.21 11.04
CA VAL A 33 10.28 -2.27 10.73
C VAL A 33 9.81 -3.71 10.65
N PHE A 34 10.57 -4.58 9.97
CA PHE A 34 10.25 -6.00 9.88
C PHE A 34 10.17 -6.63 11.28
N SER A 35 11.14 -6.37 12.16
CA SER A 35 11.15 -6.89 13.54
C SER A 35 9.91 -6.44 14.31
N GLN A 36 9.56 -5.15 14.26
CA GLN A 36 8.37 -4.64 14.94
C GLN A 36 7.07 -5.26 14.40
N CYS A 37 6.96 -5.40 13.10
CA CYS A 37 5.79 -6.05 12.48
C CYS A 37 5.74 -7.54 12.84
N PHE A 38 6.90 -8.22 12.87
CA PHE A 38 6.99 -9.62 13.23
C PHE A 38 6.57 -9.87 14.69
N ASP A 39 7.03 -9.05 15.62
CA ASP A 39 6.63 -9.14 17.03
C ASP A 39 5.12 -8.92 17.19
N SER A 40 4.54 -8.01 16.41
CA SER A 40 3.10 -7.75 16.40
C SER A 40 2.30 -8.93 15.84
N ILE A 41 2.80 -9.60 14.81
CA ILE A 41 2.17 -10.77 14.18
C ILE A 41 2.15 -11.96 15.14
N ASN A 42 3.21 -12.18 15.89
CA ASN A 42 3.29 -13.27 16.87
C ASN A 42 2.31 -13.08 18.05
N GLN A 43 1.80 -11.87 18.26
CA GLN A 43 0.71 -11.59 19.18
C GLN A 43 -0.61 -11.65 18.40
N ALA A 44 -1.30 -12.78 18.47
CA ALA A 44 -2.46 -13.10 17.61
C ALA A 44 -3.50 -11.98 17.44
N HIS A 45 -3.71 -11.13 18.46
CA HIS A 45 -4.65 -10.00 18.42
C HIS A 45 -4.08 -8.76 17.70
N LEU A 46 -2.76 -8.68 17.45
CA LEU A 46 -2.10 -7.58 16.75
C LEU A 46 -1.71 -7.92 15.32
N ALA A 47 -1.81 -9.19 14.91
CA ALA A 47 -1.45 -9.64 13.57
C ALA A 47 -2.18 -8.86 12.46
N LEU A 48 -3.45 -8.55 12.69
CA LEU A 48 -4.29 -7.78 11.75
C LEU A 48 -3.86 -6.32 11.61
N SER A 49 -3.19 -5.77 12.62
CA SER A 49 -2.78 -4.36 12.66
C SER A 49 -1.34 -4.15 12.17
N ALA A 50 -0.53 -5.22 12.07
CA ALA A 50 0.88 -5.12 11.70
C ALA A 50 1.12 -4.35 10.39
N PRO A 51 0.35 -4.58 9.31
CA PRO A 51 0.53 -3.80 8.09
C PRO A 51 0.23 -2.30 8.26
N GLN A 52 -0.75 -1.95 9.09
CA GLN A 52 -1.13 -0.54 9.33
C GLN A 52 -0.07 0.21 10.14
N LEU A 53 0.74 -0.51 10.90
CA LEU A 53 1.79 0.07 11.76
C LEU A 53 3.12 0.29 11.03
N ALA A 54 3.33 -0.28 9.86
CA ALA A 54 4.64 -0.32 9.21
C ALA A 54 5.17 1.07 8.82
N TYR A 55 4.35 1.93 8.21
CA TYR A 55 4.78 3.29 7.87
C TYR A 55 4.97 4.19 9.11
N PRO A 56 4.04 4.24 10.07
CA PRO A 56 4.27 4.93 11.34
C PRO A 56 5.51 4.43 12.07
N ALA A 57 5.78 3.13 12.09
CA ALA A 57 6.97 2.55 12.68
C ALA A 57 8.23 3.02 11.97
N LEU A 58 8.28 2.95 10.62
CA LEU A 58 9.38 3.45 9.82
C LEU A 58 9.68 4.91 10.12
N LYS A 59 8.65 5.76 10.13
CA LYS A 59 8.76 7.19 10.44
C LYS A 59 9.30 7.41 11.85
N SER A 60 8.76 6.71 12.85
CA SER A 60 9.19 6.84 14.24
C SER A 60 10.64 6.42 14.44
N ILE A 61 11.04 5.27 13.89
CA ILE A 61 12.41 4.76 13.95
C ILE A 61 13.37 5.78 13.34
N SER A 62 13.11 6.17 12.11
CA SER A 62 14.01 7.05 11.34
C SER A 62 14.08 8.47 11.91
N THR A 63 12.99 8.97 12.50
CA THR A 63 13.00 10.27 13.20
C THR A 63 13.85 10.22 14.47
N LYS A 64 13.75 9.13 15.26
CA LYS A 64 14.58 8.94 16.46
C LYS A 64 16.07 8.83 16.13
N GLU A 65 16.40 8.28 14.98
CA GLU A 65 17.78 8.13 14.49
C GLU A 65 18.30 9.37 13.74
N GLY A 66 17.44 10.39 13.54
CA GLY A 66 17.81 11.62 12.85
C GLY A 66 18.01 11.49 11.35
N ASN A 67 17.51 10.39 10.73
CA ASN A 67 17.66 10.12 9.30
C ASN A 67 16.34 10.12 8.52
N TRP A 68 15.25 10.65 9.09
CA TRP A 68 13.96 10.75 8.40
C TRP A 68 14.00 11.76 7.27
N ASP A 69 14.41 13.01 7.58
CA ASP A 69 14.48 14.13 6.64
C ASP A 69 15.89 14.30 6.05
N GLY A 70 16.01 15.07 4.98
CA GLY A 70 17.25 15.31 4.27
C GLY A 70 17.32 14.56 2.93
N ALA A 71 18.20 15.00 2.03
CA ALA A 71 18.27 14.50 0.64
C ALA A 71 18.54 12.98 0.53
N GLY A 72 19.24 12.39 1.50
CA GLY A 72 19.49 10.95 1.59
C GLY A 72 18.66 10.24 2.67
N GLY A 73 17.72 10.94 3.30
CA GLY A 73 16.91 10.41 4.38
C GLY A 73 15.85 9.40 3.90
N VAL A 74 15.28 8.69 4.87
CA VAL A 74 14.29 7.63 4.61
C VAL A 74 13.08 8.15 3.85
N LYS A 75 12.59 9.34 4.20
CA LYS A 75 11.46 9.98 3.53
C LYS A 75 11.71 10.18 2.03
N PHE A 76 12.85 10.76 1.67
CA PHE A 76 13.15 11.12 0.28
C PHE A 76 13.79 9.98 -0.50
N GLY A 77 14.57 9.12 0.14
CA GLY A 77 15.26 8.02 -0.52
C GLY A 77 14.39 6.75 -0.63
N LEU A 78 13.74 6.32 0.47
CA LEU A 78 12.98 5.07 0.49
C LEU A 78 11.49 5.29 0.19
N VAL A 79 10.83 6.18 0.94
CA VAL A 79 9.37 6.35 0.81
C VAL A 79 9.01 6.93 -0.55
N ASN A 80 9.71 7.96 -1.01
CA ASN A 80 9.49 8.51 -2.35
C ASN A 80 9.78 7.49 -3.46
N GLU A 81 10.75 6.60 -3.27
CA GLU A 81 11.02 5.54 -4.25
C GLU A 81 9.88 4.51 -4.28
N ILE A 82 9.36 4.11 -3.12
CA ILE A 82 8.16 3.25 -3.04
C ILE A 82 6.99 3.93 -3.77
N ILE A 83 6.72 5.21 -3.50
CA ILE A 83 5.66 5.99 -4.15
C ILE A 83 5.88 6.04 -5.67
N ARG A 84 7.10 6.33 -6.12
CA ARG A 84 7.45 6.39 -7.54
C ARG A 84 7.21 5.07 -8.29
N LEU A 85 7.40 3.94 -7.60
CA LEU A 85 7.18 2.60 -8.14
C LEU A 85 5.73 2.14 -8.05
N THR A 86 4.85 2.97 -7.51
CA THR A 86 3.46 2.61 -7.24
C THR A 86 2.49 3.33 -8.17
N ASN A 87 1.58 2.57 -8.72
CA ASN A 87 0.48 3.06 -9.53
C ASN A 87 -0.86 2.70 -8.87
N VAL A 88 -1.83 3.57 -9.07
CA VAL A 88 -3.23 3.37 -8.68
C VAL A 88 -4.03 3.07 -9.94
N ILE A 89 -4.80 2.00 -9.92
CA ILE A 89 -5.64 1.56 -11.03
C ILE A 89 -7.09 1.83 -10.64
N VAL A 90 -7.74 2.65 -11.41
CA VAL A 90 -9.09 3.15 -11.16
C VAL A 90 -10.02 2.86 -12.33
N ALA A 91 -11.30 2.73 -12.04
CA ALA A 91 -12.32 2.65 -13.06
C ALA A 91 -12.54 4.02 -13.72
N SER A 92 -12.53 4.08 -15.03
CA SER A 92 -12.85 5.26 -15.84
C SER A 92 -13.96 4.96 -16.86
N GLU A 93 -14.45 5.98 -17.54
CA GLU A 93 -15.46 5.80 -18.60
C GLU A 93 -14.95 4.95 -19.78
N LYS A 94 -13.64 4.86 -19.95
CA LYS A 94 -12.96 4.11 -21.01
C LYS A 94 -12.47 2.73 -20.59
N GLY A 95 -12.73 2.32 -19.34
CA GLY A 95 -12.21 1.10 -18.75
C GLY A 95 -11.28 1.40 -17.56
N TRP A 96 -10.32 0.54 -17.32
CA TRP A 96 -9.34 0.75 -16.26
C TRP A 96 -8.26 1.74 -16.68
N GLU A 97 -7.92 2.68 -15.79
CA GLU A 97 -6.88 3.69 -16.00
C GLU A 97 -5.81 3.56 -14.91
N THR A 98 -4.55 3.71 -15.32
CA THR A 98 -3.40 3.69 -14.40
C THR A 98 -2.93 5.11 -14.14
N ILE A 99 -2.87 5.49 -12.87
CA ILE A 99 -2.48 6.82 -12.40
C ILE A 99 -1.29 6.66 -11.44
N PRO A 100 -0.20 7.45 -11.54
CA PRO A 100 0.85 7.49 -10.53
C PRO A 100 0.28 7.80 -9.14
N PHE A 101 0.82 7.16 -8.09
CA PHE A 101 0.29 7.25 -6.73
C PHE A 101 0.19 8.70 -6.23
N ASP A 102 1.24 9.49 -6.42
CA ASP A 102 1.26 10.90 -6.03
C ASP A 102 0.22 11.76 -6.76
N THR A 103 -0.08 11.39 -8.00
CA THR A 103 -1.12 12.05 -8.80
C THR A 103 -2.51 11.64 -8.33
N ALA A 104 -2.70 10.37 -7.92
CA ALA A 104 -3.96 9.88 -7.38
C ALA A 104 -4.29 10.59 -6.05
N VAL A 105 -3.30 10.77 -5.18
CA VAL A 105 -3.46 11.55 -3.93
C VAL A 105 -3.83 13.00 -4.24
N LYS A 106 -3.11 13.68 -5.13
CA LYS A 106 -3.40 15.07 -5.51
C LYS A 106 -4.78 15.27 -6.14
N ARG A 107 -5.32 14.24 -6.80
CA ARG A 107 -6.66 14.24 -7.41
C ARG A 107 -7.76 13.78 -6.45
N GLU A 108 -7.41 13.54 -5.19
CA GLU A 108 -8.34 13.04 -4.16
C GLU A 108 -9.03 11.71 -4.56
N VAL A 109 -8.35 10.90 -5.39
CA VAL A 109 -8.79 9.55 -5.73
C VAL A 109 -8.63 8.63 -4.51
N LEU A 110 -7.59 8.88 -3.71
CA LEU A 110 -7.38 8.30 -2.39
C LEU A 110 -7.60 9.40 -1.34
N ASN A 111 -8.41 9.12 -0.34
CA ASN A 111 -8.52 10.01 0.82
C ASN A 111 -7.31 9.82 1.76
N GLU A 112 -7.19 10.66 2.79
CA GLU A 112 -6.05 10.63 3.73
C GLU A 112 -5.87 9.28 4.43
N ASP A 113 -6.98 8.62 4.81
CA ASP A 113 -6.95 7.31 5.47
C ASP A 113 -6.50 6.22 4.49
N GLU A 114 -7.00 6.24 3.26
CA GLU A 114 -6.62 5.33 2.18
C GLU A 114 -5.16 5.51 1.76
N GLU A 115 -4.68 6.75 1.70
CA GLU A 115 -3.26 7.05 1.45
C GLU A 115 -2.39 6.44 2.55
N MET A 116 -2.73 6.69 3.82
CA MET A 116 -1.96 6.20 4.96
C MET A 116 -1.97 4.67 5.03
N GLU A 117 -3.13 4.03 4.81
CA GLU A 117 -3.25 2.58 4.76
C GLU A 117 -2.43 1.99 3.62
N SER A 118 -2.46 2.63 2.46
CA SER A 118 -1.70 2.22 1.28
C SER A 118 -0.20 2.32 1.52
N LEU A 119 0.29 3.44 2.02
CA LEU A 119 1.70 3.62 2.36
C LEU A 119 2.18 2.62 3.40
N SER A 120 1.38 2.39 4.44
CA SER A 120 1.71 1.42 5.48
C SER A 120 1.81 0.01 4.90
N SER A 121 0.87 -0.36 4.07
CA SER A 121 0.89 -1.66 3.39
C SER A 121 2.09 -1.82 2.46
N LEU A 122 2.42 -0.80 1.68
CA LEU A 122 3.57 -0.81 0.78
C LEU A 122 4.90 -0.94 1.52
N VAL A 123 5.06 -0.22 2.64
CA VAL A 123 6.23 -0.35 3.52
C VAL A 123 6.31 -1.75 4.13
N PHE A 124 5.19 -2.28 4.62
CA PHE A 124 5.10 -3.64 5.16
C PHE A 124 5.54 -4.68 4.14
N PHE A 125 4.98 -4.65 2.92
CA PHE A 125 5.37 -5.56 1.84
C PHE A 125 6.82 -5.42 1.46
N THR A 126 7.32 -4.19 1.38
CA THR A 126 8.72 -3.93 1.06
C THR A 126 9.64 -4.56 2.12
N ALA A 127 9.35 -4.34 3.41
CA ALA A 127 10.11 -4.93 4.50
C ALA A 127 10.09 -6.47 4.45
N ILE A 128 8.92 -7.09 4.36
CA ILE A 128 8.80 -8.55 4.30
C ILE A 128 9.48 -9.11 3.05
N SER A 129 9.20 -8.53 1.88
CA SER A 129 9.73 -9.07 0.62
C SER A 129 11.25 -9.04 0.54
N LYS A 130 11.89 -8.07 1.21
CA LYS A 130 13.35 -7.86 1.15
C LYS A 130 14.11 -8.43 2.34
N VAL A 131 13.51 -8.45 3.54
CA VAL A 131 14.19 -8.81 4.79
C VAL A 131 13.85 -10.22 5.24
N ALA A 132 12.59 -10.67 5.05
CA ALA A 132 12.18 -11.98 5.55
C ALA A 132 12.93 -13.14 4.89
N PRO A 133 13.34 -14.16 5.65
CA PRO A 133 13.80 -15.43 5.11
C PRO A 133 12.75 -16.05 4.19
N LYS A 134 13.20 -16.83 3.18
CA LYS A 134 12.30 -17.40 2.16
C LYS A 134 11.13 -18.18 2.75
N ASP A 135 11.39 -18.99 3.77
CA ASP A 135 10.39 -19.85 4.40
C ASP A 135 9.31 -19.04 5.13
N LEU A 136 9.69 -17.95 5.78
CA LEU A 136 8.77 -17.06 6.48
C LEU A 136 8.04 -16.12 5.51
N LYS A 137 8.68 -15.73 4.42
CA LYS A 137 8.13 -14.80 3.44
C LYS A 137 6.80 -15.29 2.88
N ASN A 138 6.73 -16.53 2.43
CA ASN A 138 5.51 -17.10 1.84
C ASN A 138 4.38 -17.15 2.88
N SER A 139 4.66 -17.62 4.10
CA SER A 139 3.67 -17.67 5.18
C SER A 139 3.12 -16.27 5.54
N PHE A 140 3.98 -15.26 5.58
CA PHE A 140 3.54 -13.88 5.83
C PHE A 140 2.66 -13.32 4.70
N LEU A 141 3.03 -13.61 3.47
CA LEU A 141 2.32 -13.10 2.31
C LEU A 141 0.97 -13.79 2.13
N GLU A 142 0.89 -15.10 2.40
CA GLU A 142 -0.36 -15.85 2.41
C GLU A 142 -1.30 -15.33 3.52
N MET A 143 -0.78 -15.13 4.73
CA MET A 143 -1.56 -14.58 5.84
C MET A 143 -2.04 -13.16 5.56
N ALA A 144 -1.18 -12.30 5.06
CA ALA A 144 -1.53 -10.92 4.70
C ALA A 144 -2.55 -10.89 3.54
N GLY A 145 -2.38 -11.75 2.53
CA GLY A 145 -3.30 -11.89 1.42
C GLY A 145 -4.70 -12.33 1.85
N ALA A 146 -4.78 -13.36 2.70
CA ALA A 146 -6.04 -13.85 3.22
C ALA A 146 -6.83 -12.82 4.04
N LEU A 147 -6.13 -11.87 4.68
CA LEU A 147 -6.73 -10.87 5.57
C LEU A 147 -7.16 -9.58 4.87
N ARG A 148 -6.54 -9.26 3.70
CA ARG A 148 -6.66 -7.92 3.11
C ARG A 148 -6.84 -7.90 1.59
N ASN A 149 -7.15 -9.00 0.94
CA ASN A 149 -7.21 -9.12 -0.52
C ASN A 149 -5.92 -8.63 -1.23
N TRP A 150 -4.77 -8.95 -0.64
CA TRP A 150 -3.48 -8.63 -1.21
C TRP A 150 -2.95 -9.82 -1.99
N GLU A 151 -2.37 -9.56 -3.14
CA GLU A 151 -1.77 -10.57 -3.98
C GLU A 151 -0.35 -10.17 -4.39
N LEU A 152 0.58 -11.11 -4.27
CA LEU A 152 1.87 -10.99 -4.93
C LEU A 152 1.73 -11.53 -6.34
N THR A 153 1.93 -10.66 -7.29
CA THR A 153 1.92 -11.03 -8.71
C THR A 153 3.28 -10.75 -9.35
N SER A 154 3.63 -11.54 -10.35
CA SER A 154 4.75 -11.26 -11.25
C SER A 154 4.33 -10.39 -12.43
N LEU A 155 3.05 -10.06 -12.55
CA LEU A 155 2.50 -9.26 -13.62
C LEU A 155 2.95 -7.80 -13.48
N ASP A 156 3.19 -7.13 -14.58
CA ASP A 156 3.31 -5.68 -14.59
C ASP A 156 1.92 -5.01 -14.46
N SER A 157 1.89 -3.68 -14.32
CA SER A 157 0.64 -2.96 -14.12
C SER A 157 -0.34 -3.10 -15.29
N MET A 158 0.16 -3.22 -16.51
CA MET A 158 -0.66 -3.39 -17.72
C MET A 158 -1.24 -4.79 -17.80
N GLU A 159 -0.41 -5.80 -17.55
CA GLU A 159 -0.86 -7.20 -17.51
C GLU A 159 -1.88 -7.43 -16.40
N PHE A 160 -1.64 -6.87 -15.20
CA PHE A 160 -2.58 -6.92 -14.09
C PHE A 160 -3.92 -6.27 -14.47
N MET A 161 -3.89 -5.08 -15.06
CA MET A 161 -5.08 -4.36 -15.49
C MET A 161 -5.90 -5.12 -16.54
N ASN A 162 -5.23 -5.80 -17.47
CA ASN A 162 -5.89 -6.62 -18.49
C ASN A 162 -6.60 -7.86 -17.89
N GLY A 163 -6.17 -8.33 -16.72
CA GLY A 163 -6.81 -9.42 -15.98
C GLY A 163 -8.03 -8.99 -15.15
N LEU A 164 -8.26 -7.68 -14.97
CA LEU A 164 -9.39 -7.19 -14.20
C LEU A 164 -10.73 -7.38 -14.94
N PRO A 165 -11.85 -7.51 -14.20
CA PRO A 165 -13.17 -7.63 -14.81
C PRO A 165 -13.46 -6.46 -15.75
N ILE A 166 -14.11 -6.75 -16.89
CA ILE A 166 -14.58 -5.72 -17.81
C ILE A 166 -15.65 -4.89 -17.09
N LEU A 167 -15.42 -3.58 -16.99
CA LEU A 167 -16.37 -2.66 -16.39
C LEU A 167 -17.65 -2.64 -17.22
N THR A 168 -18.72 -3.19 -16.68
CA THR A 168 -20.05 -3.03 -17.29
C THR A 168 -20.59 -1.64 -16.98
N LYS A 169 -21.22 -0.97 -17.94
CA LYS A 169 -21.74 0.43 -17.88
C LYS A 169 -22.70 0.75 -16.72
N LYS A 170 -22.81 -0.08 -15.70
CA LYS A 170 -23.81 0.01 -14.63
C LYS A 170 -23.29 0.43 -13.25
N GLU A 171 -22.01 0.71 -13.08
CA GLU A 171 -21.53 1.32 -11.84
C GLU A 171 -21.31 2.81 -12.04
N PRO A 172 -22.23 3.68 -11.57
CA PRO A 172 -22.01 5.11 -11.64
C PRO A 172 -20.90 5.49 -10.65
N ILE A 173 -19.85 6.11 -11.17
CA ILE A 173 -18.86 6.87 -10.41
C ILE A 173 -19.63 7.73 -9.40
N GLY A 174 -19.39 7.54 -8.13
CA GLY A 174 -20.18 7.99 -7.00
C GLY A 174 -20.77 9.39 -7.08
N LYS A 175 -22.10 9.48 -7.14
CA LYS A 175 -22.83 10.62 -6.62
C LYS A 175 -23.48 10.20 -5.31
N LYS A 176 -22.94 10.69 -4.19
CA LYS A 176 -23.63 10.64 -2.90
C LYS A 176 -24.96 11.36 -3.02
N VAL A 177 -26.04 10.61 -2.97
CA VAL A 177 -27.33 11.15 -2.61
C VAL A 177 -27.35 11.23 -1.08
N LYS A 178 -27.32 12.45 -0.54
CA LYS A 178 -27.64 12.70 0.85
C LYS A 178 -29.13 12.42 1.03
N GLU A 179 -29.50 11.30 1.56
CA GLU A 179 -30.80 11.13 2.18
C GLU A 179 -30.76 11.67 3.60
N SER A 180 -31.26 12.87 3.76
CA SER A 180 -31.63 13.41 5.05
C SER A 180 -33.04 12.87 5.41
N SER A 181 -33.10 11.81 6.21
CA SER A 181 -34.32 11.41 6.85
C SER A 181 -34.48 12.20 8.14
N ILE A 182 -35.28 13.25 8.09
CA ILE A 182 -35.91 13.84 9.28
C ILE A 182 -37.11 12.97 9.58
N VAL A 183 -37.07 12.30 10.71
CA VAL A 183 -38.28 11.67 11.29
C VAL A 183 -38.71 12.51 12.44
N SER A 184 -40.00 12.90 12.35
CA SER A 184 -40.80 13.60 13.35
C SER A 184 -40.98 12.76 14.60
#